data_641008b443858eb8c64ebb7cedb370e9
#
_entry.id   641008b443858eb8c64ebb7cedb370e9
#
_cell.length_a   1.000
_cell.length_b   1.000
_cell.length_c   1.000
_cell.angle_alpha   90.00
_cell.angle_beta   90.00
_cell.angle_gamma   90.00
#
_symmetry.space_group_name_H-M   'P 1'
#
loop_
_entity.id
_entity.type
_entity.pdbx_description
1 polymer ?
#
loop_
_entity_poly.entity_id
_entity_poly.type
_entity_poly.pdbx_seq_one_letter_code
_entity_poly.pdbx_strand_id
1 'polypeptide(L)'
;MIIKDINNDSILDYDVFSRNFEVYKIMSRLPLEDVREILLKSSRCVYNPNLVNRSQKYKQIMQRIKETVPQIEMSKELISKWANYRNKMMLDVILAVLYADIDEYKGAIEDPNNFLKRKSNNIFIYPHYGSYMSIIPIMAANKIDITILMDKSLVSVWEHLLENTSFSQRIHLYGIQDFNTLHKALKRVKCGSNLIMFPEFTLGKKPKLTGEFLNQNVYVPSGPARLACQNSIPLVPLKLKKLNNRKLPNIVLGDDLASQSEKQTITEISLNTMSSMDDIVKKDPSKWWGWQIFIDYMLS
;
A
#
# COMPACT_ATOMS: atom_id res chain seq x y z
N MET A 1 9.48 5.98 -28.32
CA MET A 1 8.06 5.56 -28.23
C MET A 1 7.49 5.61 -26.80
N ILE A 2 8.29 5.97 -25.81
CA ILE A 2 7.90 6.11 -24.38
C ILE A 2 7.30 7.51 -24.06
N ILE A 3 7.45 8.48 -24.96
CA ILE A 3 7.07 9.88 -24.70
C ILE A 3 5.58 10.18 -24.96
N LYS A 4 4.83 9.27 -25.60
CA LYS A 4 3.41 9.50 -25.91
C LYS A 4 2.46 9.28 -24.73
N ASP A 5 2.88 8.53 -23.70
CA ASP A 5 2.02 8.17 -22.56
C ASP A 5 2.17 9.08 -21.32
N ILE A 6 2.97 10.15 -21.42
CA ILE A 6 3.12 11.14 -20.33
C ILE A 6 1.81 11.91 -20.07
N ASN A 7 0.87 11.87 -20.99
CA ASN A 7 -0.48 12.44 -20.79
C ASN A 7 -1.46 11.52 -20.06
N ASN A 8 -1.15 10.24 -19.93
CA ASN A 8 -1.92 9.27 -19.18
C ASN A 8 -1.16 8.92 -17.90
N ASP A 9 -1.58 9.40 -16.86
CA ASP A 9 -1.60 9.21 -15.41
C ASP A 9 -0.69 8.19 -14.72
N SER A 10 0.12 7.40 -15.40
CA SER A 10 0.94 6.35 -14.83
C SER A 10 2.38 6.47 -15.29
N ILE A 11 3.18 7.24 -14.56
CA ILE A 11 4.61 7.43 -14.86
C ILE A 11 5.41 6.14 -14.63
N LEU A 12 4.87 5.21 -13.88
CA LEU A 12 5.30 3.82 -13.84
C LEU A 12 4.05 2.96 -13.93
N ASP A 13 3.63 2.71 -15.15
CA ASP A 13 2.58 1.78 -15.44
C ASP A 13 3.05 0.38 -15.05
N TYR A 14 2.26 -0.33 -14.26
CA TYR A 14 2.46 -1.76 -14.02
C TYR A 14 2.61 -2.52 -15.34
N ASP A 15 1.95 -2.07 -16.39
CA ASP A 15 2.09 -2.58 -17.75
C ASP A 15 3.53 -2.47 -18.29
N VAL A 16 4.22 -1.37 -18.04
CA VAL A 16 5.62 -1.20 -18.46
C VAL A 16 6.51 -2.13 -17.66
N PHE A 17 6.25 -2.30 -16.37
CA PHE A 17 6.97 -3.25 -15.54
C PHE A 17 6.72 -4.69 -15.97
N SER A 18 5.47 -5.10 -16.18
CA SER A 18 5.14 -6.46 -16.60
C SER A 18 5.77 -6.82 -17.94
N ARG A 19 5.75 -5.90 -18.91
CA ARG A 19 6.39 -6.11 -20.24
C ARG A 19 7.91 -6.24 -20.16
N ASN A 20 8.54 -5.70 -19.14
CA ASN A 20 9.99 -5.75 -18.95
C ASN A 20 10.41 -6.71 -17.84
N PHE A 21 9.49 -7.55 -17.34
CA PHE A 21 9.77 -8.44 -16.21
C PHE A 21 10.98 -9.36 -16.45
N GLU A 22 11.13 -9.90 -17.65
CA GLU A 22 12.28 -10.76 -18.00
C GLU A 22 13.60 -9.98 -17.91
N VAL A 23 13.61 -8.69 -18.28
CA VAL A 23 14.78 -7.83 -18.13
C VAL A 23 15.11 -7.65 -16.64
N TYR A 24 14.10 -7.38 -15.81
CA TYR A 24 14.30 -7.27 -14.37
C TYR A 24 14.77 -8.59 -13.74
N LYS A 25 14.26 -9.72 -14.21
CA LYS A 25 14.72 -11.05 -13.77
C LYS A 25 16.17 -11.32 -14.13
N ILE A 26 16.64 -10.87 -15.31
CA ILE A 26 18.07 -10.92 -15.65
C ILE A 26 18.84 -9.99 -14.71
N MET A 27 18.36 -8.79 -14.47
CA MET A 27 18.98 -7.84 -13.55
C MET A 27 19.06 -8.37 -12.11
N SER A 28 18.14 -9.27 -11.68
CA SER A 28 18.16 -9.88 -10.35
C SER A 28 19.39 -10.76 -10.07
N ARG A 29 20.16 -11.10 -11.12
CA ARG A 29 21.46 -11.78 -10.98
C ARG A 29 22.60 -10.83 -10.58
N LEU A 30 22.35 -9.53 -10.64
CA LEU A 30 23.28 -8.50 -10.19
C LEU A 30 23.07 -8.23 -8.69
N PRO A 31 24.07 -7.70 -7.99
CA PRO A 31 23.91 -7.24 -6.63
C PRO A 31 22.76 -6.25 -6.52
N LEU A 32 21.99 -6.35 -5.44
CA LEU A 32 20.80 -5.49 -5.18
C LEU A 32 21.12 -3.99 -5.32
N GLU A 33 22.34 -3.57 -4.91
CA GLU A 33 22.81 -2.18 -5.02
C GLU A 33 22.86 -1.72 -6.46
N ASP A 34 23.50 -2.53 -7.31
CA ASP A 34 23.72 -2.19 -8.72
C ASP A 34 22.37 -2.10 -9.44
N VAL A 35 21.47 -3.05 -9.18
CA VAL A 35 20.10 -3.02 -9.75
C VAL A 35 19.34 -1.80 -9.28
N ARG A 36 19.42 -1.47 -7.99
CA ARG A 36 18.78 -0.30 -7.43
C ARG A 36 19.31 0.98 -8.07
N GLU A 37 20.61 1.08 -8.26
CA GLU A 37 21.23 2.24 -8.89
C GLU A 37 20.83 2.38 -10.37
N ILE A 38 20.85 1.28 -11.12
CA ILE A 38 20.41 1.23 -12.51
C ILE A 38 18.95 1.68 -12.63
N LEU A 39 18.05 1.11 -11.83
CA LEU A 39 16.63 1.44 -11.84
C LEU A 39 16.36 2.88 -11.41
N LEU A 40 17.09 3.40 -10.40
CA LEU A 40 17.00 4.80 -10.00
C LEU A 40 17.47 5.75 -11.08
N LYS A 41 18.57 5.44 -11.77
CA LYS A 41 19.06 6.22 -12.90
C LYS A 41 18.07 6.17 -14.07
N SER A 42 17.54 5.00 -14.39
CA SER A 42 16.53 4.83 -15.43
C SER A 42 15.24 5.60 -15.11
N SER A 43 14.78 5.56 -13.86
CA SER A 43 13.59 6.29 -13.44
C SER A 43 13.78 7.82 -13.52
N ARG A 44 15.00 8.33 -13.27
CA ARG A 44 15.34 9.76 -13.46
C ARG A 44 15.28 10.19 -14.92
N CYS A 45 15.64 9.31 -15.84
CA CYS A 45 15.55 9.58 -17.27
C CYS A 45 14.09 9.68 -17.76
N VAL A 46 13.19 8.92 -17.15
CA VAL A 46 11.75 8.95 -17.45
C VAL A 46 11.04 10.09 -16.73
N TYR A 47 11.55 10.47 -15.55
CA TYR A 47 10.96 11.48 -14.70
C TYR A 47 11.60 12.86 -14.96
N ASN A 48 10.86 13.73 -15.66
CA ASN A 48 11.22 15.14 -15.78
C ASN A 48 10.31 15.96 -14.84
N PRO A 49 10.86 16.54 -13.75
CA PRO A 49 10.07 17.34 -12.80
C PRO A 49 9.40 18.55 -13.47
N ASN A 50 9.94 19.05 -14.58
CA ASN A 50 9.32 20.12 -15.35
C ASN A 50 8.07 19.67 -16.10
N LEU A 51 7.97 18.40 -16.51
CA LEU A 51 6.78 17.83 -17.14
C LEU A 51 5.66 17.61 -16.11
N VAL A 52 6.00 17.14 -14.92
CA VAL A 52 5.05 17.00 -13.81
C VAL A 52 4.46 18.35 -13.43
N ASN A 53 5.28 19.38 -13.30
CA ASN A 53 4.83 20.74 -13.01
C ASN A 53 3.94 21.35 -14.11
N ARG A 54 4.00 20.84 -15.34
CA ARG A 54 3.15 21.26 -16.45
C ARG A 54 1.86 20.46 -16.56
N SER A 55 1.79 19.27 -15.97
CA SER A 55 0.58 18.45 -15.99
C SER A 55 -0.56 19.15 -15.27
N GLN A 56 -1.69 19.32 -15.97
CA GLN A 56 -2.88 19.95 -15.42
C GLN A 56 -3.43 19.18 -14.23
N LYS A 57 -3.34 17.87 -14.25
CA LYS A 57 -3.77 16.99 -13.15
C LYS A 57 -2.95 17.20 -11.88
N TYR A 58 -1.63 17.27 -12.00
CA TYR A 58 -0.78 17.57 -10.86
C TYR A 58 -1.04 18.95 -10.27
N LYS A 59 -1.30 19.95 -11.11
CA LYS A 59 -1.70 21.29 -10.63
C LYS A 59 -3.02 21.25 -9.87
N GLN A 60 -4.00 20.47 -10.36
CA GLN A 60 -5.28 20.30 -9.68
C GLN A 60 -5.13 19.60 -8.34
N ILE A 61 -4.38 18.50 -8.27
CA ILE A 61 -4.09 17.79 -7.01
C ILE A 61 -3.44 18.76 -6.02
N MET A 62 -2.50 19.54 -6.49
CA MET A 62 -1.78 20.53 -5.70
C MET A 62 -2.65 21.63 -5.14
N GLN A 63 -3.45 22.22 -6.01
CA GLN A 63 -4.39 23.24 -5.62
C GLN A 63 -5.32 22.70 -4.52
N ARG A 64 -5.83 21.52 -4.72
CA ARG A 64 -6.71 20.83 -3.78
C ARG A 64 -6.03 20.52 -2.44
N ILE A 65 -4.78 20.03 -2.44
CA ILE A 65 -4.06 19.79 -1.19
C ILE A 65 -3.84 21.11 -0.43
N LYS A 66 -3.46 22.17 -1.13
CA LYS A 66 -3.27 23.50 -0.53
C LYS A 66 -4.55 24.05 0.10
N GLU A 67 -5.69 23.83 -0.56
CA GLU A 67 -6.99 24.27 -0.07
C GLU A 67 -7.47 23.43 1.13
N THR A 68 -7.11 22.16 1.12
CA THR A 68 -7.61 21.16 2.07
C THR A 68 -6.78 21.08 3.34
N VAL A 69 -5.47 21.23 3.23
CA VAL A 69 -4.52 21.10 4.35
C VAL A 69 -3.58 22.32 4.33
N PRO A 70 -4.07 23.52 4.67
CA PRO A 70 -3.29 24.75 4.58
C PRO A 70 -2.04 24.74 5.48
N GLN A 71 -1.99 23.87 6.52
CA GLN A 71 -0.81 23.68 7.37
C GLN A 71 0.35 22.98 6.65
N ILE A 72 0.06 22.25 5.57
CA ILE A 72 1.10 21.68 4.72
C ILE A 72 1.50 22.73 3.71
N GLU A 73 2.64 23.37 3.98
CA GLU A 73 3.22 24.31 3.02
C GLU A 73 3.54 23.56 1.71
N MET A 74 2.60 23.66 0.77
CA MET A 74 2.70 23.01 -0.54
C MET A 74 3.67 23.74 -1.43
N SER A 75 4.93 23.66 -1.07
CA SER A 75 6.03 24.14 -1.89
C SER A 75 6.19 23.29 -3.15
N LYS A 76 6.76 23.85 -4.20
CA LYS A 76 7.18 23.08 -5.39
C LYS A 76 8.04 21.87 -5.00
N GLU A 77 8.72 21.96 -3.87
CA GLU A 77 9.55 20.92 -3.29
C GLU A 77 8.73 19.72 -2.79
N LEU A 78 7.61 19.96 -2.10
CA LEU A 78 6.75 18.86 -1.61
C LEU A 78 6.16 18.06 -2.75
N ILE A 79 5.81 18.71 -3.87
CA ILE A 79 5.29 18.05 -5.08
C ILE A 79 6.37 17.22 -5.72
N SER A 80 7.53 17.82 -5.88
CA SER A 80 8.69 17.10 -6.42
C SER A 80 9.01 15.90 -5.54
N LYS A 81 8.96 16.05 -4.21
CA LYS A 81 9.11 14.94 -3.25
C LYS A 81 8.03 13.88 -3.44
N TRP A 82 6.76 14.26 -3.55
CA TRP A 82 5.66 13.31 -3.74
C TRP A 82 5.78 12.53 -5.05
N ALA A 83 6.05 13.21 -6.15
CA ALA A 83 6.22 12.56 -7.44
C ALA A 83 7.47 11.65 -7.48
N ASN A 84 8.59 12.09 -6.89
CA ASN A 84 9.80 11.26 -6.73
C ASN A 84 9.52 10.05 -5.83
N TYR A 85 8.70 10.24 -4.81
CA TYR A 85 8.36 9.16 -3.89
C TYR A 85 7.53 8.07 -4.55
N ARG A 86 6.61 8.46 -5.45
CA ARG A 86 5.81 7.53 -6.25
C ARG A 86 6.69 6.62 -7.10
N ASN A 87 7.70 7.20 -7.77
CA ASN A 87 8.67 6.42 -8.56
C ASN A 87 9.51 5.49 -7.68
N LYS A 88 9.92 5.97 -6.51
CA LYS A 88 10.66 5.17 -5.55
C LYS A 88 9.83 4.01 -4.99
N MET A 89 8.55 4.23 -4.72
CA MET A 89 7.64 3.17 -4.26
C MET A 89 7.57 2.03 -5.27
N MET A 90 7.41 2.33 -6.56
CA MET A 90 7.41 1.31 -7.61
C MET A 90 8.74 0.57 -7.68
N LEU A 91 9.85 1.27 -7.52
CA LEU A 91 11.16 0.64 -7.44
C LEU A 91 11.27 -0.31 -6.25
N ASP A 92 10.80 0.09 -5.08
CA ASP A 92 10.81 -0.75 -3.88
C ASP A 92 9.94 -2.03 -4.07
N VAL A 93 8.82 -1.93 -4.81
CA VAL A 93 8.00 -3.10 -5.19
C VAL A 93 8.75 -4.03 -6.14
N ILE A 94 9.37 -3.48 -7.19
CA ILE A 94 10.17 -4.26 -8.14
C ILE A 94 11.29 -5.02 -7.41
N LEU A 95 12.03 -4.32 -6.57
CA LEU A 95 13.11 -4.91 -5.78
C LEU A 95 12.56 -5.96 -4.81
N ALA A 96 11.41 -5.72 -4.18
CA ALA A 96 10.79 -6.69 -3.29
C ALA A 96 10.37 -7.97 -4.04
N VAL A 97 9.86 -7.87 -5.25
CA VAL A 97 9.51 -9.05 -6.08
C VAL A 97 10.75 -9.80 -6.55
N LEU A 98 11.77 -9.08 -7.03
CA LEU A 98 12.97 -9.71 -7.58
C LEU A 98 13.85 -10.39 -6.52
N TYR A 99 13.88 -9.86 -5.31
CA TYR A 99 14.77 -10.29 -4.24
C TYR A 99 14.07 -10.86 -3.02
N ALA A 100 12.78 -11.17 -3.13
CA ALA A 100 11.98 -11.65 -2.00
C ALA A 100 12.48 -13.00 -1.41
N ASP A 101 13.22 -13.78 -2.19
CA ASP A 101 13.84 -15.04 -1.72
C ASP A 101 15.20 -14.85 -1.07
N ILE A 102 15.74 -13.64 -1.05
CA ILE A 102 17.05 -13.37 -0.45
C ILE A 102 16.93 -13.40 1.07
N ASP A 103 17.98 -13.88 1.73
CA ASP A 103 18.07 -13.95 3.20
C ASP A 103 17.81 -12.59 3.90
N GLU A 104 18.02 -11.49 3.20
CA GLU A 104 17.73 -10.13 3.68
C GLU A 104 16.25 -9.90 4.02
N TYR A 105 15.34 -10.67 3.39
CA TYR A 105 13.91 -10.65 3.70
C TYR A 105 13.51 -11.61 4.81
N LYS A 106 14.31 -12.62 5.07
CA LYS A 106 14.09 -13.53 6.18
C LYS A 106 14.24 -12.75 7.48
N GLY A 107 13.20 -12.74 8.30
CA GLY A 107 13.17 -11.95 9.53
C GLY A 107 12.91 -10.46 9.34
N ALA A 108 12.45 -10.02 8.14
CA ALA A 108 12.03 -8.63 7.89
C ALA A 108 10.66 -8.30 8.54
N ILE A 109 10.15 -9.17 9.42
CA ILE A 109 8.88 -8.98 10.10
C ILE A 109 9.11 -9.06 11.61
N GLU A 110 8.76 -7.95 12.28
CA GLU A 110 8.75 -7.84 13.73
C GLU A 110 7.31 -8.10 14.22
N ASP A 111 7.10 -9.17 14.98
CA ASP A 111 5.79 -9.58 15.53
C ASP A 111 5.85 -9.68 17.06
N PRO A 112 5.82 -8.54 17.78
CA PRO A 112 5.96 -8.51 19.23
C PRO A 112 4.83 -9.23 19.96
N ASN A 113 3.66 -9.30 19.35
CA ASN A 113 2.46 -9.91 19.95
C ASN A 113 2.20 -11.35 19.50
N ASN A 114 3.12 -11.92 18.71
CA ASN A 114 3.04 -13.30 18.19
C ASN A 114 1.77 -13.60 17.37
N PHE A 115 1.22 -12.61 16.64
CA PHE A 115 0.04 -12.81 15.79
C PHE A 115 0.25 -13.89 14.73
N LEU A 116 1.44 -13.95 14.13
CA LEU A 116 1.79 -14.91 13.08
C LEU A 116 2.00 -16.33 13.62
N LYS A 117 2.25 -16.48 14.94
CA LYS A 117 2.40 -17.79 15.60
C LYS A 117 1.07 -18.34 16.08
N ARG A 118 0.04 -17.50 16.20
CA ARG A 118 -1.30 -17.95 16.59
C ARG A 118 -1.92 -18.74 15.44
N LYS A 119 -2.77 -19.69 15.75
CA LYS A 119 -3.54 -20.43 14.72
C LYS A 119 -4.67 -19.57 14.10
N SER A 120 -4.88 -18.36 14.59
CA SER A 120 -5.87 -17.41 14.08
C SER A 120 -5.32 -16.58 12.94
N ASN A 121 -6.15 -16.30 11.95
CA ASN A 121 -5.86 -15.40 10.84
C ASN A 121 -5.99 -13.96 11.31
N ASN A 122 -5.38 -13.04 10.56
CA ASN A 122 -5.39 -11.62 10.91
C ASN A 122 -5.93 -10.80 9.74
N ILE A 123 -6.48 -9.64 10.05
CA ILE A 123 -6.72 -8.55 9.09
C ILE A 123 -5.62 -7.53 9.33
N PHE A 124 -4.67 -7.44 8.41
CA PHE A 124 -3.62 -6.45 8.43
C PHE A 124 -4.07 -5.19 7.71
N ILE A 125 -3.87 -4.05 8.34
CA ILE A 125 -4.21 -2.75 7.75
C ILE A 125 -2.98 -1.87 7.62
N TYR A 126 -2.89 -1.15 6.51
CA TYR A 126 -1.84 -0.18 6.25
C TYR A 126 -2.37 0.92 5.30
N PRO A 127 -1.99 2.20 5.47
CA PRO A 127 -2.35 3.23 4.50
C PRO A 127 -1.58 3.07 3.18
N HIS A 128 -2.11 3.65 2.10
CA HIS A 128 -1.37 3.75 0.82
C HIS A 128 -0.17 4.70 0.97
N TYR A 129 0.73 4.37 1.87
CA TYR A 129 1.83 5.21 2.30
C TYR A 129 3.18 4.55 2.07
N GLY A 130 4.10 5.31 1.50
CA GLY A 130 5.43 4.79 1.22
C GLY A 130 5.40 3.58 0.28
N SER A 131 6.27 2.65 0.53
CA SER A 131 6.41 1.41 -0.26
C SER A 131 5.36 0.35 0.14
N TYR A 132 4.10 0.75 0.35
CA TYR A 132 3.04 -0.11 0.88
C TYR A 132 2.85 -1.43 0.09
N MET A 133 3.04 -1.41 -1.22
CA MET A 133 2.91 -2.61 -2.04
C MET A 133 4.02 -3.63 -1.79
N SER A 134 5.17 -3.22 -1.22
CA SER A 134 6.25 -4.15 -0.86
C SER A 134 5.88 -5.09 0.31
N ILE A 135 4.83 -4.76 1.06
CA ILE A 135 4.30 -5.63 2.13
C ILE A 135 3.94 -7.01 1.57
N ILE A 136 3.38 -7.06 0.36
CA ILE A 136 2.90 -8.27 -0.31
C ILE A 136 4.02 -9.30 -0.48
N PRO A 137 5.07 -9.01 -1.27
CA PRO A 137 6.15 -9.97 -1.48
C PRO A 137 6.97 -10.25 -0.20
N ILE A 138 7.15 -9.26 0.68
CA ILE A 138 7.86 -9.46 1.94
C ILE A 138 7.13 -10.48 2.83
N MET A 139 5.82 -10.36 3.01
CA MET A 139 5.04 -11.34 3.79
C MET A 139 5.10 -12.72 3.17
N ALA A 140 4.87 -12.82 1.87
CA ALA A 140 4.87 -14.11 1.17
C ALA A 140 6.24 -14.81 1.21
N ALA A 141 7.35 -14.07 1.06
CA ALA A 141 8.72 -14.60 1.20
C ALA A 141 9.00 -15.11 2.63
N ASN A 142 8.35 -14.52 3.64
CA ASN A 142 8.41 -15.02 5.03
C ASN A 142 7.38 -16.14 5.31
N LYS A 143 6.88 -16.81 4.27
CA LYS A 143 5.96 -17.96 4.33
C LYS A 143 4.58 -17.64 4.92
N ILE A 144 4.15 -16.39 4.86
CA ILE A 144 2.83 -15.95 5.31
C ILE A 144 1.86 -15.97 4.12
N ASP A 145 0.77 -16.71 4.25
CA ASP A 145 -0.28 -16.73 3.25
C ASP A 145 -1.13 -15.46 3.38
N ILE A 146 -1.30 -14.75 2.28
CA ILE A 146 -1.99 -13.46 2.23
C ILE A 146 -3.09 -13.43 1.17
N THR A 147 -4.16 -12.78 1.52
CA THR A 147 -5.29 -12.44 0.64
C THR A 147 -5.39 -10.94 0.48
N ILE A 148 -5.58 -10.47 -0.73
CA ILE A 148 -5.61 -9.03 -1.03
C ILE A 148 -6.81 -8.72 -1.91
N LEU A 149 -7.52 -7.66 -1.54
CA LEU A 149 -8.55 -7.05 -2.38
C LEU A 149 -7.94 -5.86 -3.10
N MET A 150 -7.99 -5.86 -4.43
CA MET A 150 -7.45 -4.78 -5.24
C MET A 150 -8.34 -4.46 -6.44
N ASP A 151 -8.05 -3.38 -7.13
CA ASP A 151 -8.72 -3.09 -8.39
C ASP A 151 -8.54 -4.25 -9.37
N LYS A 152 -9.61 -4.64 -10.06
CA LYS A 152 -9.61 -5.77 -11.00
C LYS A 152 -8.55 -5.62 -12.09
N SER A 153 -8.32 -4.40 -12.55
CA SER A 153 -7.31 -4.11 -13.57
C SER A 153 -5.88 -4.43 -13.12
N LEU A 154 -5.63 -4.43 -11.80
CA LEU A 154 -4.32 -4.72 -11.22
C LEU A 154 -4.11 -6.22 -10.98
N VAL A 155 -5.15 -7.03 -10.90
CA VAL A 155 -5.03 -8.46 -10.58
C VAL A 155 -4.14 -9.17 -11.58
N SER A 156 -4.44 -9.08 -12.88
CA SER A 156 -3.66 -9.75 -13.94
C SER A 156 -2.21 -9.28 -13.98
N VAL A 157 -1.97 -8.00 -13.71
CA VAL A 157 -0.62 -7.43 -13.66
C VAL A 157 0.18 -8.05 -12.50
N TRP A 158 -0.42 -8.13 -11.32
CA TRP A 158 0.21 -8.74 -10.16
C TRP A 158 0.42 -10.24 -10.33
N GLU A 159 -0.56 -10.96 -10.89
CA GLU A 159 -0.41 -12.38 -11.21
C GLU A 159 0.80 -12.61 -12.11
N HIS A 160 0.94 -11.82 -13.18
CA HIS A 160 2.10 -11.91 -14.08
C HIS A 160 3.43 -11.58 -13.38
N LEU A 161 3.46 -10.55 -12.53
CA LEU A 161 4.66 -10.20 -11.75
C LEU A 161 5.11 -11.31 -10.81
N LEU A 162 4.15 -12.04 -10.25
CA LEU A 162 4.40 -13.07 -9.25
C LEU A 162 4.60 -14.46 -9.85
N GLU A 163 4.22 -14.69 -11.10
CA GLU A 163 4.15 -15.98 -11.76
C GLU A 163 5.44 -16.82 -11.61
N ASN A 164 6.58 -16.16 -11.69
CA ASN A 164 7.89 -16.82 -11.63
C ASN A 164 8.56 -16.72 -10.25
N THR A 165 7.83 -16.31 -9.21
CA THR A 165 8.38 -16.24 -7.86
C THR A 165 8.06 -17.52 -7.07
N SER A 166 8.97 -17.95 -6.22
CA SER A 166 8.79 -19.16 -5.39
C SER A 166 7.67 -19.03 -4.35
N PHE A 167 7.19 -17.80 -4.10
CA PHE A 167 6.16 -17.50 -3.10
C PHE A 167 4.80 -17.13 -3.71
N SER A 168 4.64 -17.21 -5.03
CA SER A 168 3.37 -16.85 -5.72
C SER A 168 2.14 -17.56 -5.16
N GLN A 169 2.27 -18.86 -4.84
CA GLN A 169 1.17 -19.66 -4.29
C GLN A 169 0.65 -19.18 -2.92
N ARG A 170 1.38 -18.28 -2.23
CA ARG A 170 0.98 -17.71 -0.95
C ARG A 170 0.19 -16.41 -1.09
N ILE A 171 0.04 -15.91 -2.31
CA ILE A 171 -0.61 -14.63 -2.59
C ILE A 171 -1.91 -14.89 -3.34
N HIS A 172 -3.03 -14.49 -2.74
CA HIS A 172 -4.37 -14.68 -3.28
C HIS A 172 -4.97 -13.32 -3.60
N LEU A 173 -5.07 -13.01 -4.89
CA LEU A 173 -5.53 -11.71 -5.39
C LEU A 173 -7.00 -11.80 -5.81
N TYR A 174 -7.80 -10.82 -5.42
CA TYR A 174 -9.21 -10.74 -5.76
C TYR A 174 -9.57 -9.35 -6.26
N GLY A 175 -10.19 -9.27 -7.43
CA GLY A 175 -10.67 -8.02 -8.02
C GLY A 175 -11.96 -7.54 -7.35
N ILE A 176 -11.97 -6.34 -6.80
CA ILE A 176 -13.11 -5.79 -6.04
C ILE A 176 -14.37 -5.57 -6.86
N GLN A 177 -14.24 -5.44 -8.17
CA GLN A 177 -15.38 -5.32 -9.09
C GLN A 177 -16.04 -6.66 -9.43
N ASP A 178 -15.43 -7.78 -9.04
CA ASP A 178 -15.98 -9.11 -9.32
C ASP A 178 -17.08 -9.49 -8.34
N PHE A 179 -18.07 -10.21 -8.82
CA PHE A 179 -19.18 -10.68 -8.00
C PHE A 179 -18.69 -11.62 -6.89
N ASN A 180 -19.22 -11.46 -5.69
CA ASN A 180 -18.87 -12.25 -4.50
C ASN A 180 -17.38 -12.21 -4.08
N THR A 181 -16.60 -11.24 -4.54
CA THR A 181 -15.18 -11.12 -4.25
C THR A 181 -14.89 -11.13 -2.75
N LEU A 182 -15.60 -10.33 -1.97
CA LEU A 182 -15.40 -10.29 -0.52
C LEU A 182 -15.69 -11.63 0.13
N HIS A 183 -16.73 -12.34 -0.30
CA HIS A 183 -17.07 -13.67 0.22
C HIS A 183 -15.96 -14.69 -0.08
N LYS A 184 -15.42 -14.68 -1.32
CA LYS A 184 -14.30 -15.55 -1.72
C LYS A 184 -13.05 -15.26 -0.88
N ALA A 185 -12.72 -13.97 -0.71
CA ALA A 185 -11.58 -13.55 0.11
C ALA A 185 -11.74 -14.00 1.58
N LEU A 186 -12.93 -13.79 2.19
CA LEU A 186 -13.21 -14.24 3.56
C LEU A 186 -13.16 -15.76 3.71
N LYS A 187 -13.65 -16.51 2.73
CA LYS A 187 -13.50 -17.96 2.71
C LYS A 187 -12.03 -18.37 2.75
N ARG A 188 -11.17 -17.69 1.97
CA ARG A 188 -9.72 -17.94 1.96
C ARG A 188 -9.08 -17.59 3.30
N VAL A 189 -9.49 -16.47 3.90
CA VAL A 189 -9.04 -16.08 5.24
C VAL A 189 -9.40 -17.17 6.27
N LYS A 190 -10.63 -17.67 6.25
CA LYS A 190 -11.06 -18.77 7.14
C LYS A 190 -10.26 -20.07 6.92
N CYS A 191 -9.65 -20.25 5.75
CA CYS A 191 -8.78 -21.39 5.45
C CYS A 191 -7.30 -21.16 5.81
N GLY A 192 -6.96 -20.09 6.53
CA GLY A 192 -5.60 -19.89 7.05
C GLY A 192 -4.81 -18.72 6.44
N SER A 193 -5.38 -17.99 5.46
CA SER A 193 -4.73 -16.81 4.89
C SER A 193 -5.00 -15.56 5.74
N ASN A 194 -4.09 -14.58 5.71
CA ASN A 194 -4.29 -13.27 6.33
C ASN A 194 -4.80 -12.27 5.30
N LEU A 195 -5.72 -11.39 5.68
CA LEU A 195 -6.25 -10.36 4.78
C LEU A 195 -5.43 -9.08 4.91
N ILE A 196 -4.94 -8.53 3.80
CA ILE A 196 -4.34 -7.20 3.77
C ILE A 196 -5.36 -6.20 3.21
N MET A 197 -5.57 -5.10 3.90
CA MET A 197 -6.48 -4.03 3.52
C MET A 197 -5.81 -2.66 3.62
N PHE A 198 -6.20 -1.77 2.70
CA PHE A 198 -5.79 -0.37 2.67
C PHE A 198 -7.06 0.48 2.91
N PRO A 199 -7.37 0.78 4.19
CA PRO A 199 -8.71 1.17 4.59
C PRO A 199 -9.00 2.67 4.54
N GLU A 200 -8.19 3.50 3.89
CA GLU A 200 -8.44 4.95 3.83
C GLU A 200 -9.68 5.30 3.00
N PHE A 201 -10.04 4.43 2.07
CA PHE A 201 -11.10 4.72 1.12
C PHE A 201 -12.12 3.58 1.05
N THR A 202 -13.36 3.92 0.72
CA THR A 202 -14.40 2.94 0.42
C THR A 202 -14.58 2.80 -1.08
N LEU A 203 -14.89 1.58 -1.49
CA LEU A 203 -15.34 1.30 -2.83
C LEU A 203 -16.87 1.39 -2.84
N GLY A 204 -17.39 2.39 -3.54
CA GLY A 204 -18.83 2.57 -3.69
C GLY A 204 -19.40 3.73 -2.89
N LYS A 205 -20.50 3.51 -2.16
CA LYS A 205 -21.22 4.59 -1.45
C LYS A 205 -20.38 5.18 -0.32
N LYS A 206 -20.46 6.51 -0.16
CA LYS A 206 -19.83 7.21 0.96
C LYS A 206 -20.27 6.61 2.30
N PRO A 207 -19.34 6.38 3.25
CA PRO A 207 -19.68 5.91 4.59
C PRO A 207 -20.61 6.91 5.32
N LYS A 208 -21.35 6.40 6.30
CA LYS A 208 -22.15 7.28 7.19
C LYS A 208 -21.33 7.76 8.39
N LEU A 209 -20.27 7.04 8.74
CA LEU A 209 -19.42 7.38 9.86
C LEU A 209 -18.50 8.53 9.45
N THR A 210 -18.33 9.49 10.33
CA THR A 210 -17.45 10.64 10.17
C THR A 210 -16.41 10.66 11.27
N GLY A 211 -15.24 11.22 11.00
CA GLY A 211 -14.14 11.37 11.93
C GLY A 211 -13.10 12.35 11.39
N GLU A 212 -11.97 12.42 12.06
CA GLU A 212 -10.88 13.31 11.69
C GLU A 212 -9.74 12.53 11.01
N PHE A 213 -9.17 13.11 9.95
CA PHE A 213 -7.96 12.65 9.28
C PHE A 213 -7.23 13.85 8.70
N LEU A 214 -5.94 13.99 8.98
CA LEU A 214 -5.11 15.15 8.62
C LEU A 214 -5.73 16.50 9.04
N ASN A 215 -6.33 16.54 10.23
CA ASN A 215 -7.06 17.68 10.79
C ASN A 215 -8.26 18.13 9.93
N GLN A 216 -8.82 17.23 9.16
CA GLN A 216 -10.03 17.47 8.35
C GLN A 216 -11.12 16.48 8.73
N ASN A 217 -12.39 16.94 8.69
CA ASN A 217 -13.52 16.05 8.84
C ASN A 217 -13.70 15.20 7.57
N VAL A 218 -13.70 13.90 7.73
CA VAL A 218 -13.78 12.95 6.61
C VAL A 218 -14.81 11.86 6.87
N TYR A 219 -15.24 11.21 5.80
CA TYR A 219 -15.95 9.95 5.89
C TYR A 219 -15.00 8.81 6.26
N VAL A 220 -15.34 8.06 7.30
CA VAL A 220 -14.50 6.98 7.85
C VAL A 220 -14.99 5.62 7.38
N PRO A 221 -14.17 4.85 6.65
CA PRO A 221 -14.51 3.48 6.26
C PRO A 221 -14.64 2.55 7.46
N SER A 222 -15.75 1.83 7.56
CA SER A 222 -15.99 0.85 8.64
C SER A 222 -15.79 -0.61 8.20
N GLY A 223 -15.39 -0.84 6.94
CA GLY A 223 -15.23 -2.18 6.39
C GLY A 223 -14.31 -3.09 7.20
N PRO A 224 -13.06 -2.71 7.48
CA PRO A 224 -12.14 -3.53 8.26
C PRO A 224 -12.66 -3.86 9.66
N ALA A 225 -13.18 -2.86 10.39
CA ALA A 225 -13.73 -3.04 11.73
C ALA A 225 -14.92 -4.02 11.73
N ARG A 226 -15.85 -3.88 10.75
CA ARG A 226 -16.97 -4.82 10.59
C ARG A 226 -16.49 -6.25 10.33
N LEU A 227 -15.52 -6.42 9.44
CA LEU A 227 -14.99 -7.75 9.12
C LEU A 227 -14.32 -8.38 10.35
N ALA A 228 -13.53 -7.60 11.09
CA ALA A 228 -12.89 -8.05 12.32
C ALA A 228 -13.91 -8.52 13.36
N CYS A 229 -14.87 -7.65 13.70
CA CYS A 229 -15.90 -7.97 14.71
C CYS A 229 -16.80 -9.14 14.30
N GLN A 230 -17.31 -9.14 13.06
CA GLN A 230 -18.25 -10.19 12.61
C GLN A 230 -17.63 -11.56 12.47
N ASN A 231 -16.31 -11.65 12.32
CA ASN A 231 -15.61 -12.91 12.16
C ASN A 231 -14.67 -13.25 13.33
N SER A 232 -14.61 -12.41 14.36
CA SER A 232 -13.69 -12.54 15.51
C SER A 232 -12.23 -12.68 15.06
N ILE A 233 -11.83 -11.85 14.09
CA ILE A 233 -10.48 -11.83 13.52
C ILE A 233 -9.74 -10.59 14.04
N PRO A 234 -8.49 -10.71 14.54
CA PRO A 234 -7.69 -9.56 14.95
C PRO A 234 -7.50 -8.54 13.83
N LEU A 235 -7.59 -7.25 14.16
CA LEU A 235 -7.37 -6.13 13.27
C LEU A 235 -6.04 -5.44 13.61
N VAL A 236 -5.00 -5.76 12.88
CA VAL A 236 -3.62 -5.44 13.23
C VAL A 236 -3.06 -4.38 12.28
N PRO A 237 -2.75 -3.17 12.77
CA PRO A 237 -2.08 -2.16 11.96
C PRO A 237 -0.62 -2.55 11.72
N LEU A 238 -0.16 -2.32 10.49
CA LEU A 238 1.22 -2.51 10.11
C LEU A 238 1.98 -1.18 10.16
N LYS A 239 3.30 -1.25 10.34
CA LYS A 239 4.22 -0.14 10.17
C LYS A 239 5.39 -0.61 9.30
N LEU A 240 5.80 0.22 8.34
CA LEU A 240 7.04 0.00 7.59
C LEU A 240 8.15 0.80 8.25
N LYS A 241 9.18 0.11 8.73
CA LYS A 241 10.34 0.69 9.40
C LYS A 241 11.57 0.53 8.52
N LYS A 242 12.15 1.64 8.10
CA LYS A 242 13.43 1.62 7.41
C LYS A 242 14.54 1.47 8.45
N LEU A 243 15.30 0.39 8.38
CA LEU A 243 16.49 0.22 9.20
C LEU A 243 17.72 0.77 8.47
N ASN A 244 18.62 1.41 9.21
CA ASN A 244 19.81 2.04 8.63
C ASN A 244 20.72 1.05 7.87
N ASN A 245 20.70 -0.21 8.26
CA ASN A 245 21.55 -1.28 7.71
C ASN A 245 20.83 -2.16 6.68
N ARG A 246 19.53 -1.90 6.40
CA ARG A 246 18.75 -2.67 5.43
C ARG A 246 18.22 -1.78 4.34
N LYS A 247 18.27 -2.24 3.12
CA LYS A 247 17.80 -1.51 1.93
C LYS A 247 16.30 -1.56 1.78
N LEU A 248 15.67 -2.58 2.35
CA LEU A 248 14.24 -2.85 2.29
C LEU A 248 13.60 -2.59 3.66
N PRO A 249 12.34 -2.13 3.69
CA PRO A 249 11.67 -1.86 4.95
C PRO A 249 11.38 -3.16 5.71
N ASN A 250 11.48 -3.11 7.05
CA ASN A 250 10.88 -4.13 7.89
C ASN A 250 9.39 -3.84 8.10
N ILE A 251 8.59 -4.88 8.19
CA ILE A 251 7.19 -4.81 8.60
C ILE A 251 7.15 -5.01 10.11
N VAL A 252 6.52 -4.08 10.83
CA VAL A 252 6.27 -4.20 12.27
C VAL A 252 4.76 -4.33 12.48
N LEU A 253 4.33 -5.39 13.14
CA LEU A 253 2.95 -5.59 13.53
C LEU A 253 2.64 -4.78 14.81
N GLY A 254 1.55 -4.01 14.78
CA GLY A 254 1.05 -3.27 15.94
C GLY A 254 0.14 -4.12 16.83
N ASP A 255 -0.58 -3.44 17.73
CA ASP A 255 -1.55 -4.10 18.61
C ASP A 255 -2.87 -4.37 17.87
N ASP A 256 -3.64 -5.36 18.34
CA ASP A 256 -4.97 -5.65 17.83
C ASP A 256 -5.96 -4.54 18.21
N LEU A 257 -6.46 -3.82 17.23
CA LEU A 257 -7.42 -2.73 17.42
C LEU A 257 -8.82 -3.24 17.79
N ALA A 258 -9.14 -4.51 17.50
CA ALA A 258 -10.45 -5.10 17.78
C ALA A 258 -10.53 -5.78 19.14
N SER A 259 -9.40 -6.10 19.80
CA SER A 259 -9.36 -6.82 21.06
C SER A 259 -9.33 -5.96 22.32
N GLN A 260 -9.21 -4.64 22.18
CA GLN A 260 -8.92 -3.73 23.31
C GLN A 260 -10.04 -3.62 24.35
N SER A 261 -11.24 -4.10 24.07
CA SER A 261 -12.23 -4.46 25.11
C SER A 261 -13.38 -5.27 24.48
N GLU A 262 -13.99 -6.18 25.23
CA GLU A 262 -15.23 -6.89 24.86
C GLU A 262 -16.42 -5.94 24.57
N LYS A 263 -16.25 -4.63 24.75
CA LYS A 263 -17.27 -3.58 24.64
C LYS A 263 -17.04 -2.56 23.53
N GLN A 264 -15.94 -2.65 22.75
CA GLN A 264 -15.71 -1.67 21.69
C GLN A 264 -16.72 -1.84 20.53
N THR A 265 -17.30 -0.74 20.13
CA THR A 265 -18.22 -0.68 18.99
C THR A 265 -17.44 -0.66 17.67
N ILE A 266 -18.10 -1.10 16.58
CA ILE A 266 -17.55 -0.98 15.22
C ILE A 266 -17.13 0.48 14.90
N THR A 267 -17.86 1.46 15.46
CA THR A 267 -17.56 2.88 15.33
C THR A 267 -16.21 3.22 15.93
N GLU A 268 -15.98 2.85 17.19
CA GLU A 268 -14.72 3.13 17.89
C GLU A 268 -13.53 2.45 17.23
N ILE A 269 -13.68 1.17 16.82
CA ILE A 269 -12.62 0.46 16.10
C ILE A 269 -12.31 1.13 14.76
N SER A 270 -13.33 1.63 14.05
CA SER A 270 -13.13 2.35 12.78
C SER A 270 -12.40 3.68 12.99
N LEU A 271 -12.74 4.42 14.04
CA LEU A 271 -12.06 5.67 14.38
C LEU A 271 -10.61 5.41 14.81
N ASN A 272 -10.35 4.39 15.62
CA ASN A 272 -9.00 3.97 16.00
C ASN A 272 -8.17 3.51 14.77
N THR A 273 -8.81 2.82 13.83
CA THR A 273 -8.19 2.46 12.54
C THR A 273 -7.76 3.71 11.78
N MET A 274 -8.64 4.71 11.67
CA MET A 274 -8.32 5.96 10.97
C MET A 274 -7.21 6.74 11.71
N SER A 275 -7.28 6.82 13.03
CA SER A 275 -6.25 7.47 13.84
C SER A 275 -4.87 6.82 13.67
N SER A 276 -4.80 5.48 13.63
CA SER A 276 -3.54 4.78 13.43
C SER A 276 -2.90 5.07 12.06
N MET A 277 -3.73 5.30 11.04
CA MET A 277 -3.25 5.69 9.71
C MET A 277 -2.85 7.17 9.67
N ASP A 278 -3.60 8.04 10.34
CA ASP A 278 -3.30 9.46 10.47
C ASP A 278 -1.91 9.69 11.09
N ASP A 279 -1.59 8.95 12.14
CA ASP A 279 -0.28 8.96 12.80
C ASP A 279 0.87 8.57 11.87
N ILE A 280 0.61 7.72 10.88
CA ILE A 280 1.61 7.32 9.88
C ILE A 280 1.76 8.42 8.82
N VAL A 281 0.65 8.93 8.31
CA VAL A 281 0.65 9.89 7.20
C VAL A 281 1.14 11.26 7.64
N LYS A 282 0.80 11.72 8.85
CA LYS A 282 1.27 12.99 9.41
C LYS A 282 2.79 13.11 9.52
N LYS A 283 3.52 12.00 9.64
CA LYS A 283 5.00 12.03 9.73
C LYS A 283 5.67 12.56 8.48
N ASP A 284 5.15 12.23 7.30
CA ASP A 284 5.64 12.74 6.02
C ASP A 284 4.53 12.63 4.97
N PRO A 285 3.64 13.63 4.89
CA PRO A 285 2.50 13.60 3.99
C PRO A 285 2.89 13.44 2.51
N SER A 286 4.12 13.78 2.13
CA SER A 286 4.62 13.60 0.76
C SER A 286 4.66 12.13 0.32
N LYS A 287 4.62 11.18 1.25
CA LYS A 287 4.67 9.74 1.00
C LYS A 287 3.31 9.10 0.85
N TRP A 288 2.23 9.84 1.06
CA TRP A 288 0.90 9.30 0.99
C TRP A 288 0.33 9.35 -0.42
N TRP A 289 -0.12 8.23 -0.90
CA TRP A 289 -0.68 8.08 -2.24
C TRP A 289 -2.11 8.59 -2.35
N GLY A 290 -2.82 8.64 -1.23
CA GLY A 290 -4.24 8.96 -1.14
C GLY A 290 -4.63 10.38 -1.53
N TRP A 291 -3.67 11.32 -1.70
CA TRP A 291 -3.97 12.69 -2.07
C TRP A 291 -4.85 12.85 -3.31
N GLN A 292 -4.77 11.89 -4.23
CA GLN A 292 -5.56 11.95 -5.49
C GLN A 292 -7.06 11.82 -5.27
N ILE A 293 -7.46 11.10 -4.22
CA ILE A 293 -8.85 10.74 -3.94
C ILE A 293 -9.34 11.26 -2.59
N PHE A 294 -8.45 11.82 -1.77
CA PHE A 294 -8.77 12.27 -0.41
C PHE A 294 -9.94 13.26 -0.36
N ILE A 295 -9.99 14.16 -1.34
CA ILE A 295 -11.02 15.22 -1.38
C ILE A 295 -12.42 14.66 -1.55
N ASP A 296 -12.55 13.54 -2.25
CA ASP A 296 -13.85 12.90 -2.45
C ASP A 296 -14.42 12.34 -1.13
N TYR A 297 -13.57 12.23 -0.10
CA TYR A 297 -13.90 11.74 1.24
C TYR A 297 -14.03 12.83 2.29
N MET A 298 -13.73 14.07 1.94
CA MET A 298 -13.96 15.20 2.85
C MET A 298 -15.45 15.51 2.97
N LEU A 299 -15.80 15.94 4.16
CA LEU A 299 -17.09 16.58 4.41
C LEU A 299 -17.00 18.02 3.91
N SER A 300 -17.78 18.34 2.88
CA SER A 300 -17.97 19.71 2.40
C SER A 300 -18.66 20.57 3.44
#